data_0241092641a5559bc3b9cac3f326ca5c
#
_entry.id   0241092641a5559bc3b9cac3f326ca5c
#
_cell.length_a   1.000
_cell.length_b   1.000
_cell.length_c   1.000
_cell.angle_alpha   90.00
_cell.angle_beta   90.00
_cell.angle_gamma   90.00
#
_symmetry.space_group_name_H-M   'P 1'
#
loop_
_entity.id
_entity.type
_entity.pdbx_description
1 polymer ?
#
loop_
_entity_poly.entity_id
_entity_poly.type
_entity_poly.pdbx_seq_one_letter_code
_entity_poly.pdbx_strand_id
1 'polypeptide(L)'
;MSAVLLGAVAYDPKVVTIWDGFRGWLRDAGGLDFDYVLYSNYERQVADLVDGRIDAAWNSPLAWVRARRLAAARGVSLTPVTMRDTDCDLRSVIVVRADSPAMSPGDLAGRVVATGAVDSPQATLLPLSLLRSAGLVPGADVTVRRFDVGVGLHGDHVGGERDAARALFAARPADRVDAACMIDSNVLLFGREGVLPAGSVRVLAQTPVYDHCTMTAGPSATAGGVGAADAGASVDISDISRFGELLRGMDYADADLRPLLDLEGLKEWRPPRLSGYEQLERAVDEAGFYDENGEITAAGYRP
;
A
#
# COMPACT_ATOMS: atom_id res chain seq x y z
N MET A 1 27.20 -11.95 -13.52
CA MET A 1 26.11 -11.91 -12.53
C MET A 1 25.05 -10.99 -13.12
N SER A 2 23.79 -11.37 -13.11
CA SER A 2 22.69 -10.50 -13.55
C SER A 2 22.35 -9.50 -12.44
N ALA A 3 21.98 -8.27 -12.81
CA ALA A 3 21.55 -7.26 -11.85
C ALA A 3 20.23 -7.71 -11.18
N VAL A 4 20.08 -7.43 -9.88
CA VAL A 4 18.79 -7.54 -9.21
C VAL A 4 17.86 -6.47 -9.81
N LEU A 5 16.77 -6.90 -10.45
CA LEU A 5 15.81 -6.01 -11.10
C LEU A 5 14.58 -5.82 -10.22
N LEU A 6 14.40 -4.61 -9.71
CA LEU A 6 13.27 -4.22 -8.86
C LEU A 6 12.15 -3.56 -9.66
N GLY A 7 10.91 -3.95 -9.40
CA GLY A 7 9.72 -3.20 -9.82
C GLY A 7 9.26 -2.20 -8.75
N ALA A 8 8.95 -0.97 -9.15
CA ALA A 8 8.33 0.04 -8.32
C ALA A 8 7.24 0.81 -9.09
N VAL A 9 6.18 1.22 -8.40
CA VAL A 9 5.11 2.02 -9.03
C VAL A 9 5.46 3.50 -8.95
N ALA A 10 5.37 4.19 -10.09
CA ALA A 10 5.68 5.62 -10.21
C ALA A 10 4.48 6.47 -9.77
N TYR A 11 4.15 6.47 -8.48
CA TYR A 11 3.05 7.26 -7.91
C TYR A 11 3.39 8.75 -7.75
N ASP A 12 4.67 9.11 -7.78
CA ASP A 12 5.18 10.47 -7.62
C ASP A 12 6.50 10.62 -8.40
N PRO A 13 6.83 11.79 -8.97
CA PRO A 13 8.11 12.01 -9.64
C PRO A 13 9.34 11.73 -8.77
N LYS A 14 9.25 11.87 -7.45
CA LYS A 14 10.34 11.57 -6.51
C LYS A 14 10.79 10.10 -6.54
N VAL A 15 9.93 9.18 -6.99
CA VAL A 15 10.23 7.73 -7.06
C VAL A 15 11.47 7.46 -7.92
N VAL A 16 11.66 8.22 -9.00
CA VAL A 16 12.89 8.15 -9.83
C VAL A 16 14.12 8.50 -8.99
N THR A 17 14.07 9.64 -8.29
CA THR A 17 15.20 10.10 -7.46
C THR A 17 15.51 9.11 -6.32
N ILE A 18 14.49 8.53 -5.73
CA ILE A 18 14.62 7.52 -4.68
C ILE A 18 15.39 6.30 -5.21
N TRP A 19 14.90 5.69 -6.28
CA TRP A 19 15.51 4.45 -6.80
C TRP A 19 16.85 4.69 -7.49
N ASP A 20 17.08 5.86 -8.09
CA ASP A 20 18.42 6.25 -8.55
C ASP A 20 19.42 6.36 -7.39
N GLY A 21 19.00 6.92 -6.27
CA GLY A 21 19.82 7.00 -5.06
C GLY A 21 20.17 5.61 -4.50
N PHE A 22 19.17 4.74 -4.35
CA PHE A 22 19.41 3.35 -3.91
C PHE A 22 20.28 2.58 -4.90
N ARG A 23 20.07 2.74 -6.22
CA ARG A 23 20.89 2.10 -7.25
C ARG A 23 22.36 2.51 -7.13
N GLY A 24 22.63 3.81 -6.99
CA GLY A 24 23.98 4.31 -6.80
C GLY A 24 24.63 3.70 -5.55
N TRP A 25 23.96 3.78 -4.41
CA TRP A 25 24.49 3.25 -3.15
C TRP A 25 24.69 1.73 -3.17
N LEU A 26 23.73 0.96 -3.67
CA LEU A 26 23.83 -0.50 -3.76
C LEU A 26 25.01 -0.94 -4.61
N ARG A 27 25.30 -0.25 -5.72
CA ARG A 27 26.44 -0.52 -6.58
C ARG A 27 27.75 -0.10 -5.94
N ASP A 28 27.84 1.12 -5.45
CA ASP A 28 29.10 1.74 -5.01
C ASP A 28 29.52 1.21 -3.62
N ALA A 29 28.63 1.24 -2.63
CA ALA A 29 28.90 0.78 -1.28
C ALA A 29 28.58 -0.72 -1.09
N GLY A 30 27.50 -1.20 -1.67
CA GLY A 30 27.04 -2.57 -1.54
C GLY A 30 27.76 -3.56 -2.45
N GLY A 31 28.37 -3.12 -3.56
CA GLY A 31 28.95 -3.98 -4.59
C GLY A 31 27.91 -4.96 -5.17
N LEU A 32 26.63 -4.56 -5.16
CA LEU A 32 25.51 -5.34 -5.72
C LEU A 32 25.11 -4.72 -7.06
N ASP A 33 25.08 -5.52 -8.11
CA ASP A 33 24.52 -5.08 -9.38
C ASP A 33 22.99 -4.99 -9.24
N PHE A 34 22.44 -3.78 -9.40
CA PHE A 34 21.04 -3.46 -9.13
C PHE A 34 20.50 -2.49 -10.18
N ASP A 35 19.28 -2.72 -10.61
CA ASP A 35 18.52 -1.79 -11.44
C ASP A 35 17.03 -1.86 -11.10
N TYR A 36 16.22 -0.96 -11.67
CA TYR A 36 14.79 -0.92 -11.40
C TYR A 36 13.96 -0.59 -12.63
N VAL A 37 12.69 -1.01 -12.62
CA VAL A 37 11.67 -0.71 -13.62
C VAL A 37 10.52 0.00 -12.95
N LEU A 38 10.04 1.09 -13.56
CA LEU A 38 8.88 1.83 -13.09
C LEU A 38 7.60 1.37 -13.79
N TYR A 39 6.57 1.14 -13.01
CA TYR A 39 5.24 0.76 -13.45
C TYR A 39 4.24 1.89 -13.25
N SER A 40 3.23 1.96 -14.12
CA SER A 40 2.13 2.92 -14.00
C SER A 40 1.08 2.50 -12.97
N ASN A 41 1.04 1.21 -12.62
CA ASN A 41 0.10 0.64 -11.65
C ASN A 41 0.63 -0.66 -11.05
N TYR A 42 0.06 -1.04 -9.91
CA TYR A 42 0.47 -2.24 -9.18
C TYR A 42 0.07 -3.54 -9.88
N GLU A 43 -1.01 -3.55 -10.65
CA GLU A 43 -1.47 -4.76 -11.33
C GLU A 43 -0.45 -5.28 -12.34
N ARG A 44 0.18 -4.37 -13.09
CA ARG A 44 1.23 -4.72 -14.05
C ARG A 44 2.51 -5.17 -13.34
N GLN A 45 2.90 -4.44 -12.30
CA GLN A 45 4.05 -4.81 -11.47
C GLN A 45 3.89 -6.22 -10.88
N VAL A 46 2.74 -6.52 -10.29
CA VAL A 46 2.43 -7.83 -9.70
C VAL A 46 2.46 -8.94 -10.74
N ALA A 47 1.91 -8.70 -11.94
CA ALA A 47 1.94 -9.69 -13.01
C ALA A 47 3.39 -10.01 -13.41
N ASP A 48 4.21 -8.99 -13.62
CA ASP A 48 5.62 -9.17 -14.01
C ASP A 48 6.47 -9.81 -12.89
N LEU A 49 6.16 -9.52 -11.62
CA LEU A 49 6.80 -10.20 -10.47
C LEU A 49 6.49 -11.69 -10.47
N VAL A 50 5.21 -12.07 -10.60
CA VAL A 50 4.80 -13.48 -10.56
C VAL A 50 5.23 -14.24 -11.81
N ASP A 51 5.35 -13.56 -12.95
CA ASP A 51 5.89 -14.11 -14.20
C ASP A 51 7.44 -14.23 -14.19
N GLY A 52 8.11 -13.69 -13.14
CA GLY A 52 9.57 -13.71 -13.03
C GLY A 52 10.30 -12.79 -14.01
N ARG A 53 9.62 -11.73 -14.51
CA ARG A 53 10.24 -10.70 -15.36
C ARG A 53 11.01 -9.65 -14.56
N ILE A 54 10.69 -9.52 -13.28
CA ILE A 54 11.43 -8.76 -12.27
C ILE A 54 11.71 -9.67 -11.08
N ASP A 55 12.81 -9.42 -10.39
CA ASP A 55 13.28 -10.27 -9.30
C ASP A 55 12.64 -9.91 -7.96
N ALA A 56 12.35 -8.64 -7.78
CA ALA A 56 11.68 -8.11 -6.59
C ALA A 56 10.70 -6.99 -6.95
N ALA A 57 9.76 -6.70 -6.04
CA ALA A 57 8.83 -5.60 -6.17
C ALA A 57 8.60 -4.89 -4.84
N TRP A 58 8.47 -3.57 -4.87
CA TRP A 58 7.93 -2.80 -3.77
C TRP A 58 6.41 -2.86 -3.83
N ASN A 59 5.81 -3.68 -2.99
CA ASN A 59 4.39 -3.97 -3.02
C ASN A 59 3.61 -3.20 -1.97
N SER A 60 2.50 -2.58 -2.37
CA SER A 60 1.45 -2.15 -1.45
C SER A 60 0.79 -3.38 -0.78
N PRO A 61 0.03 -3.21 0.33
CA PRO A 61 -0.69 -4.32 0.95
C PRO A 61 -1.62 -5.06 -0.04
N LEU A 62 -2.35 -4.31 -0.87
CA LEU A 62 -3.26 -4.89 -1.86
C LEU A 62 -2.50 -5.61 -2.98
N ALA A 63 -1.36 -5.07 -3.41
CA ALA A 63 -0.47 -5.72 -4.38
C ALA A 63 0.08 -7.04 -3.84
N TRP A 64 0.46 -7.09 -2.55
CA TRP A 64 0.86 -8.34 -1.90
C TRP A 64 -0.26 -9.38 -1.89
N VAL A 65 -1.49 -9.01 -1.52
CA VAL A 65 -2.64 -9.92 -1.53
C VAL A 65 -2.83 -10.52 -2.92
N ARG A 66 -2.82 -9.68 -3.96
CA ARG A 66 -2.95 -10.13 -5.35
C ARG A 66 -1.78 -11.03 -5.76
N ALA A 67 -0.55 -10.61 -5.49
CA ALA A 67 0.65 -11.37 -5.85
C ALA A 67 0.64 -12.77 -5.22
N ARG A 68 0.25 -12.88 -3.95
CA ARG A 68 0.14 -14.15 -3.23
C ARG A 68 -0.90 -15.08 -3.86
N ARG A 69 -2.09 -14.57 -4.24
CA ARG A 69 -3.15 -15.34 -4.90
C ARG A 69 -2.72 -15.82 -6.28
N LEU A 70 -2.16 -14.93 -7.10
CA LEU A 70 -1.61 -15.29 -8.43
C LEU A 70 -0.49 -16.32 -8.32
N ALA A 71 0.43 -16.15 -7.38
CA ALA A 71 1.54 -17.08 -7.16
C ALA A 71 1.02 -18.46 -6.75
N ALA A 72 0.04 -18.53 -5.83
CA ALA A 72 -0.59 -19.76 -5.41
C ALA A 72 -1.28 -20.49 -6.59
N ALA A 73 -2.03 -19.74 -7.42
CA ALA A 73 -2.69 -20.29 -8.61
C ALA A 73 -1.69 -20.85 -9.66
N ARG A 74 -0.47 -20.31 -9.69
CA ARG A 74 0.60 -20.74 -10.60
C ARG A 74 1.58 -21.74 -9.99
N GLY A 75 1.40 -22.08 -8.71
CA GLY A 75 2.29 -23.01 -8.01
C GLY A 75 3.70 -22.46 -7.78
N VAL A 76 3.86 -21.13 -7.72
CA VAL A 76 5.15 -20.46 -7.47
C VAL A 76 5.16 -19.81 -6.07
N SER A 77 6.37 -19.53 -5.56
CA SER A 77 6.54 -18.96 -4.24
C SER A 77 7.03 -17.51 -4.32
N LEU A 78 6.59 -16.70 -3.38
CA LEU A 78 7.06 -15.34 -3.14
C LEU A 78 7.67 -15.26 -1.74
N THR A 79 8.69 -14.41 -1.58
CA THR A 79 9.35 -14.23 -0.28
C THR A 79 9.38 -12.76 0.11
N PRO A 80 8.77 -12.36 1.26
CA PRO A 80 8.98 -11.03 1.82
C PRO A 80 10.45 -10.80 2.16
N VAL A 81 11.02 -9.66 1.80
CA VAL A 81 12.45 -9.36 1.94
C VAL A 81 12.72 -8.35 3.06
N THR A 82 12.04 -7.21 3.01
CA THR A 82 12.21 -6.12 3.98
C THR A 82 11.01 -5.17 3.92
N MET A 83 10.86 -4.30 4.92
CA MET A 83 9.85 -3.24 4.96
C MET A 83 10.41 -2.00 5.66
N ARG A 84 9.74 -0.85 5.51
CA ARG A 84 10.09 0.36 6.25
C ARG A 84 9.58 0.30 7.68
N ASP A 85 10.25 0.96 8.60
CA ASP A 85 9.76 1.17 9.98
C ASP A 85 8.42 1.91 10.00
N THR A 86 8.21 2.81 9.06
CA THR A 86 6.98 3.59 8.91
C THR A 86 5.80 2.81 8.33
N ASP A 87 6.02 1.60 7.83
CA ASP A 87 4.96 0.69 7.36
C ASP A 87 4.46 -0.26 8.45
N CYS A 88 4.97 -0.15 9.68
CA CYS A 88 4.62 -1.04 10.78
C CYS A 88 3.45 -0.49 11.61
N ASP A 89 2.53 -1.38 11.99
CA ASP A 89 1.49 -1.14 13.00
C ASP A 89 0.53 0.03 12.68
N LEU A 90 0.20 0.23 11.42
CA LEU A 90 -0.73 1.25 10.97
C LEU A 90 -2.20 0.86 11.20
N ARG A 91 -3.11 1.82 11.14
CA ARG A 91 -4.55 1.62 11.26
C ARG A 91 -5.30 2.39 10.19
N SER A 92 -6.37 1.81 9.69
CA SER A 92 -7.40 2.59 9.01
C SER A 92 -8.36 3.17 10.02
N VAL A 93 -8.73 4.44 9.85
CA VAL A 93 -9.64 5.15 10.74
C VAL A 93 -10.83 5.72 9.97
N ILE A 94 -11.98 5.75 10.65
CA ILE A 94 -13.15 6.50 10.23
C ILE A 94 -13.21 7.72 11.16
N VAL A 95 -13.07 8.90 10.60
CA VAL A 95 -13.13 10.15 11.34
C VAL A 95 -14.44 10.88 11.07
N VAL A 96 -14.95 11.55 12.07
CA VAL A 96 -16.13 12.44 11.99
C VAL A 96 -15.78 13.82 12.52
N ARG A 97 -16.58 14.83 12.20
CA ARG A 97 -16.43 16.14 12.85
C ARG A 97 -16.59 16.02 14.37
N ALA A 98 -15.90 16.85 15.12
CA ALA A 98 -15.94 16.85 16.58
C ALA A 98 -17.37 17.06 17.14
N ASP A 99 -18.20 17.83 16.44
CA ASP A 99 -19.60 18.11 16.78
C ASP A 99 -20.58 17.04 16.27
N SER A 100 -20.11 15.99 15.62
CA SER A 100 -20.97 14.92 15.11
C SER A 100 -21.66 14.17 16.26
N PRO A 101 -22.97 13.87 16.15
CA PRO A 101 -23.68 13.08 17.15
C PRO A 101 -23.34 11.59 17.10
N ALA A 102 -22.69 11.10 16.02
CA ALA A 102 -22.34 9.68 15.88
C ALA A 102 -21.34 9.23 16.94
N MET A 103 -21.62 8.22 17.72
CA MET A 103 -20.77 7.68 18.79
C MET A 103 -20.19 6.31 18.46
N SER A 104 -20.73 5.64 17.46
CA SER A 104 -20.32 4.32 16.98
C SER A 104 -20.43 4.24 15.44
N PRO A 105 -19.79 3.27 14.78
CA PRO A 105 -19.98 3.06 13.34
C PRO A 105 -21.44 2.83 12.94
N GLY A 106 -22.25 2.20 13.80
CA GLY A 106 -23.69 1.97 13.56
C GLY A 106 -24.50 3.26 13.37
N ASP A 107 -24.05 4.36 13.97
CA ASP A 107 -24.73 5.68 13.86
C ASP A 107 -24.53 6.33 12.50
N LEU A 108 -23.72 5.71 11.61
CA LEU A 108 -23.55 6.14 10.24
C LEU A 108 -24.64 5.60 9.29
N ALA A 109 -25.61 4.84 9.78
CA ALA A 109 -26.78 4.44 9.00
C ALA A 109 -27.50 5.65 8.40
N GLY A 110 -27.75 5.63 7.08
CA GLY A 110 -28.35 6.73 6.33
C GLY A 110 -27.41 7.93 6.10
N ARG A 111 -26.15 7.85 6.46
CA ARG A 111 -25.15 8.91 6.33
C ARG A 111 -24.27 8.74 5.10
N VAL A 112 -23.51 9.81 4.79
CA VAL A 112 -22.55 9.82 3.69
C VAL A 112 -21.14 9.61 4.26
N VAL A 113 -20.48 8.53 3.85
CA VAL A 113 -19.11 8.17 4.24
C VAL A 113 -18.21 8.39 3.03
N ALA A 114 -17.19 9.22 3.18
CA ALA A 114 -16.18 9.46 2.15
C ALA A 114 -15.04 8.45 2.27
N THR A 115 -14.61 7.89 1.15
CA THR A 115 -13.48 6.98 1.03
C THR A 115 -12.44 7.52 0.06
N GLY A 116 -11.23 6.94 0.04
CA GLY A 116 -10.24 7.18 -0.99
C GLY A 116 -10.57 6.48 -2.31
N ALA A 117 -9.53 6.21 -3.11
CA ALA A 117 -9.64 5.47 -4.36
C ALA A 117 -10.22 4.07 -4.13
N VAL A 118 -10.90 3.54 -5.15
CA VAL A 118 -11.59 2.24 -5.06
C VAL A 118 -10.66 1.10 -4.63
N ASP A 119 -9.41 1.17 -4.99
CA ASP A 119 -8.33 0.21 -4.73
C ASP A 119 -7.46 0.56 -3.51
N SER A 120 -7.85 1.57 -2.73
CA SER A 120 -7.12 1.91 -1.51
C SER A 120 -7.45 0.93 -0.37
N PRO A 121 -6.48 0.13 0.12
CA PRO A 121 -6.71 -0.72 1.27
C PRO A 121 -7.05 0.11 2.52
N GLN A 122 -6.28 1.16 2.80
CA GLN A 122 -6.37 1.96 4.03
C GLN A 122 -7.58 2.90 4.07
N ALA A 123 -7.98 3.45 2.93
CA ALA A 123 -9.03 4.47 2.89
C ALA A 123 -10.36 3.97 2.31
N THR A 124 -10.41 2.73 1.80
CA THR A 124 -11.62 2.18 1.19
C THR A 124 -11.91 0.77 1.66
N LEU A 125 -11.06 -0.21 1.35
CA LEU A 125 -11.39 -1.62 1.59
C LEU A 125 -11.54 -1.93 3.09
N LEU A 126 -10.54 -1.60 3.89
CA LEU A 126 -10.54 -1.84 5.33
C LEU A 126 -11.63 -1.04 6.08
N PRO A 127 -11.82 0.27 5.84
CA PRO A 127 -12.93 1.01 6.46
C PRO A 127 -14.31 0.49 6.09
N LEU A 128 -14.53 0.08 4.84
CA LEU A 128 -15.81 -0.50 4.43
C LEU A 128 -16.06 -1.87 5.08
N SER A 129 -15.02 -2.70 5.25
CA SER A 129 -15.10 -3.94 6.03
C SER A 129 -15.41 -3.68 7.50
N LEU A 130 -14.83 -2.60 8.08
CA LEU A 130 -15.15 -2.18 9.45
C LEU A 130 -16.63 -1.80 9.61
N LEU A 131 -17.22 -1.10 8.63
CA LEU A 131 -18.66 -0.79 8.60
C LEU A 131 -19.51 -2.07 8.51
N ARG A 132 -19.11 -3.03 7.67
CA ARG A 132 -19.80 -4.35 7.59
C ARG A 132 -19.76 -5.09 8.92
N SER A 133 -18.63 -5.06 9.60
CA SER A 133 -18.47 -5.65 10.93
C SER A 133 -19.37 -5.01 11.99
N ALA A 134 -19.77 -3.75 11.76
CA ALA A 134 -20.75 -3.03 12.60
C ALA A 134 -22.21 -3.23 12.15
N GLY A 135 -22.46 -4.13 11.20
CA GLY A 135 -23.81 -4.48 10.72
C GLY A 135 -24.35 -3.54 9.63
N LEU A 136 -23.51 -2.69 9.04
CA LEU A 136 -23.90 -1.79 7.95
C LEU A 136 -23.45 -2.34 6.59
N VAL A 137 -24.30 -2.24 5.59
CA VAL A 137 -24.00 -2.61 4.20
C VAL A 137 -23.62 -1.35 3.42
N PRO A 138 -22.31 -1.16 3.07
CA PRO A 138 -21.89 -0.03 2.26
C PRO A 138 -22.60 0.01 0.90
N GLY A 139 -23.13 1.17 0.53
CA GLY A 139 -23.93 1.35 -0.69
C GLY A 139 -25.43 1.11 -0.50
N ALA A 140 -25.86 0.47 0.61
CA ALA A 140 -27.27 0.29 0.97
C ALA A 140 -27.62 1.06 2.24
N ASP A 141 -26.96 0.74 3.36
CA ASP A 141 -27.23 1.39 4.66
C ASP A 141 -26.47 2.72 4.82
N VAL A 142 -25.33 2.85 4.13
CA VAL A 142 -24.54 4.08 4.09
C VAL A 142 -24.27 4.47 2.64
N THR A 143 -24.36 5.76 2.32
CA THR A 143 -23.93 6.25 1.00
C THR A 143 -22.41 6.37 0.99
N VAL A 144 -21.74 5.65 0.10
CA VAL A 144 -20.28 5.73 -0.08
C VAL A 144 -19.98 6.77 -1.15
N ARG A 145 -19.24 7.82 -0.77
CA ARG A 145 -18.69 8.81 -1.70
C ARG A 145 -17.20 8.56 -1.87
N ARG A 146 -16.81 8.05 -3.02
CA ARG A 146 -15.41 7.81 -3.36
C ARG A 146 -14.74 9.04 -3.92
N PHE A 147 -13.46 9.17 -3.61
CA PHE A 147 -12.53 10.11 -4.22
C PHE A 147 -11.46 9.30 -4.94
N ASP A 148 -11.78 8.90 -6.17
CA ASP A 148 -10.97 8.00 -6.99
C ASP A 148 -9.75 8.75 -7.59
N VAL A 149 -8.78 9.10 -6.75
CA VAL A 149 -7.53 9.74 -7.13
C VAL A 149 -6.43 8.69 -7.21
N GLY A 150 -5.80 8.56 -8.39
CA GLY A 150 -4.69 7.61 -8.57
C GLY A 150 -5.16 6.16 -8.51
N VAL A 151 -6.25 5.81 -9.20
CA VAL A 151 -6.68 4.42 -9.37
C VAL A 151 -5.56 3.61 -10.04
N GLY A 152 -5.26 2.42 -9.51
CA GLY A 152 -4.09 1.62 -9.88
C GLY A 152 -2.88 1.82 -8.98
N LEU A 153 -2.89 2.86 -8.12
CA LEU A 153 -1.82 3.19 -7.17
C LEU A 153 -2.11 2.70 -5.74
N HIS A 154 -3.20 1.97 -5.52
CA HIS A 154 -3.61 1.36 -4.23
C HIS A 154 -3.64 2.37 -3.05
N GLY A 155 -4.00 3.62 -3.36
CA GLY A 155 -4.06 4.69 -2.36
C GLY A 155 -2.70 5.27 -1.96
N ASP A 156 -1.62 4.89 -2.62
CA ASP A 156 -0.33 5.54 -2.40
C ASP A 156 -0.44 7.05 -2.64
N HIS A 157 0.39 7.80 -1.93
CA HIS A 157 0.42 9.24 -1.99
C HIS A 157 -0.94 9.90 -1.67
N VAL A 158 -1.58 9.39 -0.61
CA VAL A 158 -2.86 9.91 -0.10
C VAL A 158 -4.08 9.69 -0.99
N GLY A 159 -4.01 8.90 -2.04
CA GLY A 159 -5.06 8.43 -2.96
C GLY A 159 -6.52 8.81 -2.66
N GLY A 160 -6.87 10.11 -2.73
CA GLY A 160 -8.21 10.62 -2.44
C GLY A 160 -8.51 10.91 -0.96
N GLU A 161 -7.69 10.48 0.00
CA GLU A 161 -7.92 10.67 1.44
C GLU A 161 -8.01 12.16 1.83
N ARG A 162 -7.15 13.01 1.23
CA ARG A 162 -7.17 14.46 1.47
C ARG A 162 -8.48 15.09 1.02
N ASP A 163 -9.03 14.67 -0.09
CA ASP A 163 -10.30 15.18 -0.62
C ASP A 163 -11.47 14.65 0.21
N ALA A 164 -11.41 13.40 0.67
CA ALA A 164 -12.35 12.85 1.64
C ALA A 164 -12.35 13.67 2.96
N ALA A 165 -11.15 13.99 3.47
CA ALA A 165 -11.01 14.84 4.66
C ALA A 165 -11.58 16.25 4.46
N ARG A 166 -11.31 16.90 3.33
CA ARG A 166 -11.87 18.22 2.97
C ARG A 166 -13.39 18.19 2.88
N ALA A 167 -13.97 17.10 2.39
CA ALA A 167 -15.41 16.97 2.24
C ALA A 167 -16.18 17.02 3.58
N LEU A 168 -15.53 16.70 4.72
CA LEU A 168 -16.11 16.88 6.06
C LEU A 168 -16.51 18.35 6.34
N PHE A 169 -15.79 19.29 5.73
CA PHE A 169 -15.93 20.73 5.95
C PHE A 169 -16.38 21.49 4.70
N ALA A 170 -16.88 20.77 3.68
CA ALA A 170 -17.37 21.41 2.47
C ALA A 170 -18.42 22.48 2.78
N ALA A 171 -18.25 23.66 2.16
CA ALA A 171 -19.13 24.81 2.42
C ALA A 171 -20.58 24.54 1.99
N ARG A 172 -20.74 23.89 0.83
CA ARG A 172 -22.07 23.49 0.34
C ARG A 172 -22.54 22.22 1.06
N PRO A 173 -23.73 22.20 1.67
CA PRO A 173 -24.24 21.03 2.38
C PRO A 173 -24.29 19.77 1.51
N ALA A 174 -24.61 19.89 0.21
CA ALA A 174 -24.68 18.76 -0.72
C ALA A 174 -23.30 18.10 -0.98
N ASP A 175 -22.20 18.84 -0.78
CA ASP A 175 -20.85 18.33 -0.95
C ASP A 175 -20.26 17.79 0.36
N ARG A 176 -20.93 18.07 1.49
CA ARG A 176 -20.46 17.65 2.81
C ARG A 176 -20.71 16.17 3.02
N VAL A 177 -19.78 15.54 3.72
CA VAL A 177 -19.90 14.15 4.18
C VAL A 177 -19.98 14.10 5.71
N ASP A 178 -20.52 13.01 6.23
CA ASP A 178 -20.67 12.81 7.69
C ASP A 178 -19.43 12.18 8.30
N ALA A 179 -18.73 11.32 7.54
CA ALA A 179 -17.49 10.66 7.95
C ALA A 179 -16.50 10.59 6.79
N ALA A 180 -15.20 10.47 7.09
CA ALA A 180 -14.14 10.25 6.11
C ALA A 180 -13.19 9.15 6.57
N CYS A 181 -12.74 8.34 5.61
CA CYS A 181 -11.85 7.21 5.83
C CYS A 181 -10.43 7.54 5.39
N MET A 182 -9.45 7.17 6.19
CA MET A 182 -8.02 7.41 5.90
C MET A 182 -7.13 6.52 6.76
N ILE A 183 -5.85 6.52 6.46
CA ILE A 183 -4.85 5.95 7.36
C ILE A 183 -4.60 6.89 8.54
N ASP A 184 -4.32 6.36 9.72
CA ASP A 184 -4.18 7.12 10.96
C ASP A 184 -3.06 8.18 10.89
N SER A 185 -1.94 7.88 10.23
CA SER A 185 -0.85 8.84 10.03
C SER A 185 -1.30 10.08 9.25
N ASN A 186 -2.26 9.93 8.33
CA ASN A 186 -2.80 11.06 7.55
C ASN A 186 -3.69 11.99 8.37
N VAL A 187 -4.27 11.53 9.47
CA VAL A 187 -4.98 12.45 10.40
C VAL A 187 -4.00 13.50 10.95
N LEU A 188 -2.78 13.07 11.31
CA LEU A 188 -1.73 13.97 11.79
C LEU A 188 -1.17 14.85 10.67
N LEU A 189 -0.93 14.27 9.49
CA LEU A 189 -0.44 15.00 8.33
C LEU A 189 -1.42 16.11 7.94
N PHE A 190 -2.70 15.78 7.79
CA PHE A 190 -3.75 16.74 7.41
C PHE A 190 -4.01 17.79 8.49
N GLY A 191 -3.77 17.45 9.76
CA GLY A 191 -3.76 18.43 10.86
C GLY A 191 -2.64 19.46 10.69
N ARG A 192 -1.42 19.02 10.37
CA ARG A 192 -0.28 19.91 10.12
C ARG A 192 -0.46 20.79 8.88
N GLU A 193 -1.09 20.24 7.84
CA GLU A 193 -1.40 20.97 6.61
C GLU A 193 -2.62 21.90 6.73
N GLY A 194 -3.34 21.88 7.85
CA GLY A 194 -4.56 22.67 8.05
C GLY A 194 -5.79 22.18 7.27
N VAL A 195 -5.73 21.02 6.65
CA VAL A 195 -6.88 20.35 5.99
C VAL A 195 -7.91 19.91 7.05
N LEU A 196 -7.41 19.40 8.17
CA LEU A 196 -8.19 19.09 9.37
C LEU A 196 -7.80 20.07 10.46
N PRO A 197 -8.59 21.15 10.72
CA PRO A 197 -8.27 22.09 11.79
C PRO A 197 -8.15 21.41 13.15
N ALA A 198 -7.27 21.90 14.00
CA ALA A 198 -7.04 21.31 15.32
C ALA A 198 -8.35 21.20 16.13
N GLY A 199 -8.61 20.01 16.67
CA GLY A 199 -9.82 19.74 17.46
C GLY A 199 -11.12 19.67 16.66
N SER A 200 -11.06 19.76 15.32
CA SER A 200 -12.26 19.75 14.46
C SER A 200 -12.81 18.37 14.15
N VAL A 201 -12.02 17.33 14.36
CA VAL A 201 -12.39 15.93 14.10
C VAL A 201 -12.09 15.04 15.29
N ARG A 202 -12.74 13.89 15.33
CA ARG A 202 -12.42 12.78 16.22
C ARG A 202 -12.50 11.46 15.47
N VAL A 203 -11.72 10.49 15.91
CA VAL A 203 -11.80 9.10 15.43
C VAL A 203 -13.08 8.47 15.98
N LEU A 204 -13.96 8.03 15.08
CA LEU A 204 -15.17 7.31 15.42
C LEU A 204 -14.91 5.82 15.59
N ALA A 205 -14.09 5.26 14.70
CA ALA A 205 -13.71 3.85 14.69
C ALA A 205 -12.34 3.67 14.03
N GLN A 206 -11.69 2.56 14.38
CA GLN A 206 -10.40 2.18 13.82
C GLN A 206 -10.30 0.67 13.65
N THR A 207 -9.50 0.22 12.70
CA THR A 207 -9.18 -1.19 12.52
C THR A 207 -8.17 -1.67 13.59
N PRO A 208 -8.02 -2.98 13.80
CA PRO A 208 -6.78 -3.52 14.36
C PRO A 208 -5.57 -3.02 13.57
N VAL A 209 -4.39 -3.09 14.17
CA VAL A 209 -3.14 -2.75 13.47
C VAL A 209 -2.87 -3.70 12.31
N TYR A 210 -2.24 -3.18 11.26
CA TYR A 210 -1.71 -3.97 10.15
C TYR A 210 -0.42 -3.36 9.64
N ASP A 211 0.40 -4.18 9.02
CA ASP A 211 1.59 -3.73 8.34
C ASP A 211 1.24 -3.29 6.90
N HIS A 212 1.98 -2.32 6.36
CA HIS A 212 1.67 -1.73 5.07
C HIS A 212 2.55 -2.30 3.95
N CYS A 213 3.39 -1.49 3.31
CA CYS A 213 4.18 -1.93 2.17
C CYS A 213 5.28 -2.92 2.53
N THR A 214 5.57 -3.84 1.62
CA THR A 214 6.65 -4.82 1.78
C THR A 214 7.39 -5.05 0.47
N MET A 215 8.71 -5.11 0.57
CA MET A 215 9.57 -5.61 -0.52
C MET A 215 9.37 -7.12 -0.65
N THR A 216 9.07 -7.57 -1.85
CA THR A 216 8.76 -8.97 -2.13
C THR A 216 9.65 -9.50 -3.25
N ALA A 217 10.31 -10.62 -3.02
CA ALA A 217 11.04 -11.36 -4.05
C ALA A 217 10.11 -12.29 -4.82
N GLY A 218 10.28 -12.33 -6.13
CA GLY A 218 9.56 -13.17 -7.07
C GLY A 218 10.13 -14.59 -7.19
N PRO A 219 9.51 -15.45 -8.00
CA PRO A 219 9.92 -16.84 -8.17
C PRO A 219 11.29 -16.99 -8.86
N SER A 220 11.69 -16.04 -9.71
CA SER A 220 13.03 -16.04 -10.33
C SER A 220 14.15 -16.02 -9.30
N ALA A 221 13.91 -15.37 -8.18
CA ALA A 221 14.84 -15.24 -7.07
C ALA A 221 14.70 -16.33 -5.99
N THR A 222 13.65 -17.15 -6.04
CA THR A 222 13.36 -18.19 -5.03
C THR A 222 13.59 -19.61 -5.50
N ALA A 223 13.59 -19.82 -6.82
CA ALA A 223 13.80 -21.15 -7.42
C ALA A 223 15.21 -21.21 -8.00
N GLY A 224 16.08 -22.03 -7.42
CA GLY A 224 17.27 -22.49 -8.11
C GLY A 224 16.86 -23.19 -9.42
N GLY A 225 16.67 -22.41 -10.46
CA GLY A 225 16.67 -22.77 -11.88
C GLY A 225 15.95 -24.05 -12.33
N VAL A 226 14.63 -24.14 -12.15
CA VAL A 226 13.86 -25.15 -12.91
C VAL A 226 12.59 -24.45 -13.45
N GLY A 227 12.64 -23.93 -14.68
CA GLY A 227 11.42 -23.55 -15.39
C GLY A 227 11.39 -22.30 -16.26
N ALA A 228 12.50 -21.66 -16.53
CA ALA A 228 12.52 -20.57 -17.53
C ALA A 228 13.61 -20.84 -18.59
N ALA A 229 13.27 -21.64 -19.59
CA ALA A 229 14.22 -22.00 -20.67
C ALA A 229 14.47 -20.85 -21.68
N ASP A 230 13.90 -19.65 -21.47
CA ASP A 230 14.03 -18.51 -22.42
C ASP A 230 14.23 -17.14 -21.77
N ALA A 231 14.35 -17.02 -20.45
CA ALA A 231 14.68 -15.77 -19.77
C ALA A 231 16.18 -15.78 -19.39
N GLY A 232 16.90 -14.73 -19.78
CA GLY A 232 18.33 -14.57 -19.47
C GLY A 232 18.63 -14.76 -17.98
N ALA A 233 19.89 -15.04 -17.66
CA ALA A 233 20.44 -15.48 -16.38
C ALA A 233 19.59 -15.09 -15.14
N SER A 234 19.06 -16.10 -14.44
CA SER A 234 18.33 -15.92 -13.17
C SER A 234 19.27 -15.30 -12.11
N VAL A 235 18.73 -14.33 -11.34
CA VAL A 235 19.41 -13.78 -10.16
C VAL A 235 19.50 -14.88 -9.10
N ASP A 236 20.69 -15.00 -8.46
CA ASP A 236 20.90 -15.96 -7.39
C ASP A 236 20.08 -15.50 -6.15
N ILE A 237 19.48 -16.46 -5.45
CA ILE A 237 18.80 -16.21 -4.16
C ILE A 237 19.73 -15.51 -3.15
N SER A 238 21.04 -15.71 -3.27
CA SER A 238 22.06 -15.03 -2.48
C SER A 238 22.07 -13.52 -2.72
N ASP A 239 21.82 -13.06 -3.96
CA ASP A 239 21.79 -11.63 -4.30
C ASP A 239 20.55 -10.94 -3.74
N ILE A 240 19.39 -11.60 -3.70
CA ILE A 240 18.19 -11.08 -3.04
C ILE A 240 18.35 -11.02 -1.52
N SER A 241 18.96 -12.05 -0.92
CA SER A 241 19.27 -12.04 0.51
C SER A 241 20.21 -10.88 0.85
N ARG A 242 21.27 -10.72 0.05
CA ARG A 242 22.24 -9.62 0.18
C ARG A 242 21.59 -8.26 -0.03
N PHE A 243 20.68 -8.11 -1.01
CA PHE A 243 19.91 -6.90 -1.22
C PHE A 243 19.16 -6.50 0.05
N GLY A 244 18.41 -7.43 0.64
CA GLY A 244 17.68 -7.20 1.89
C GLY A 244 18.60 -6.87 3.08
N GLU A 245 19.76 -7.53 3.17
CA GLU A 245 20.76 -7.27 4.23
C GLU A 245 21.38 -5.89 4.07
N LEU A 246 21.75 -5.49 2.86
CA LEU A 246 22.29 -4.16 2.57
C LEU A 246 21.30 -3.07 2.96
N LEU A 247 20.03 -3.17 2.55
CA LEU A 247 19.01 -2.20 2.95
C LEU A 247 18.89 -2.11 4.48
N ARG A 248 18.77 -3.25 5.18
CA ARG A 248 18.68 -3.27 6.65
C ARG A 248 19.94 -2.80 7.36
N GLY A 249 21.07 -2.80 6.67
CA GLY A 249 22.34 -2.28 7.18
C GLY A 249 22.53 -0.77 7.01
N MET A 250 21.59 -0.07 6.33
CA MET A 250 21.67 1.39 6.21
C MET A 250 21.45 2.07 7.56
N ASP A 251 22.36 2.97 7.94
CA ASP A 251 22.30 3.69 9.21
C ASP A 251 21.79 5.12 8.99
N TYR A 252 20.67 5.46 9.61
CA TYR A 252 20.12 6.83 9.58
C TYR A 252 21.04 7.88 10.25
N ALA A 253 21.97 7.46 11.10
CA ALA A 253 22.98 8.36 11.67
C ALA A 253 24.02 8.79 10.63
N ASP A 254 24.20 8.03 9.56
CA ASP A 254 25.08 8.39 8.44
C ASP A 254 24.50 9.61 7.69
N ALA A 255 25.29 10.68 7.65
CA ALA A 255 24.89 11.94 7.05
C ALA A 255 24.74 11.87 5.52
N ASP A 256 25.42 10.92 4.86
CA ASP A 256 25.35 10.72 3.41
C ASP A 256 24.13 9.89 3.01
N LEU A 257 23.66 8.98 3.89
CA LEU A 257 22.49 8.14 3.65
C LEU A 257 21.17 8.80 4.08
N ARG A 258 21.21 9.64 5.12
CA ARG A 258 20.01 10.26 5.69
C ARG A 258 19.12 10.97 4.66
N PRO A 259 19.64 11.76 3.70
CA PRO A 259 18.78 12.42 2.72
C PRO A 259 17.97 11.42 1.84
N LEU A 260 18.56 10.26 1.51
CA LEU A 260 17.90 9.21 0.75
C LEU A 260 16.80 8.53 1.60
N LEU A 261 17.11 8.21 2.85
CA LEU A 261 16.16 7.61 3.77
C LEU A 261 14.98 8.55 4.09
N ASP A 262 15.26 9.85 4.28
CA ASP A 262 14.23 10.87 4.46
C ASP A 262 13.33 11.02 3.23
N LEU A 263 13.90 10.94 2.03
CA LEU A 263 13.16 11.04 0.77
C LEU A 263 12.21 9.85 0.57
N GLU A 264 12.63 8.63 0.95
CA GLU A 264 11.81 7.42 0.95
C GLU A 264 10.83 7.37 2.13
N GLY A 265 11.08 8.15 3.17
CA GLY A 265 10.18 8.29 4.31
C GLY A 265 10.37 7.25 5.40
N LEU A 266 11.61 6.80 5.64
CA LEU A 266 11.96 5.86 6.70
C LEU A 266 13.19 6.32 7.48
N LYS A 267 13.41 5.69 8.62
CA LYS A 267 14.67 5.79 9.37
C LYS A 267 15.39 4.45 9.43
N GLU A 268 14.65 3.36 9.28
CA GLU A 268 15.17 2.01 9.42
C GLU A 268 14.44 1.06 8.47
N TRP A 269 15.18 0.26 7.73
CA TRP A 269 14.66 -0.92 7.06
C TRP A 269 14.57 -2.08 8.05
N ARG A 270 13.42 -2.72 8.15
CA ARG A 270 13.13 -3.79 9.10
C ARG A 270 12.96 -5.14 8.43
N PRO A 271 13.16 -6.25 9.17
CA PRO A 271 12.71 -7.56 8.72
C PRO A 271 11.23 -7.50 8.31
N PRO A 272 10.83 -8.23 7.27
CA PRO A 272 9.47 -8.16 6.77
C PRO A 272 8.48 -8.74 7.78
N ARG A 273 7.33 -8.11 7.91
CA ARG A 273 6.16 -8.58 8.66
C ARG A 273 4.93 -8.47 7.76
N LEU A 274 3.93 -9.26 8.07
CA LEU A 274 2.63 -9.26 7.39
C LEU A 274 1.50 -9.28 8.43
N SER A 275 1.71 -8.61 9.57
CA SER A 275 0.75 -8.59 10.66
C SER A 275 -0.54 -7.90 10.24
N GLY A 276 -1.68 -8.49 10.59
CA GLY A 276 -2.99 -7.92 10.29
C GLY A 276 -3.46 -8.06 8.85
N TYR A 277 -2.74 -8.78 7.99
CA TYR A 277 -3.15 -8.97 6.58
C TYR A 277 -4.42 -9.81 6.44
N GLU A 278 -4.80 -10.62 7.45
CA GLU A 278 -6.05 -11.39 7.46
C GLU A 278 -7.30 -10.48 7.38
N GLN A 279 -7.23 -9.28 7.98
CA GLN A 279 -8.33 -8.31 7.86
C GLN A 279 -8.40 -7.71 6.46
N LEU A 280 -7.26 -7.52 5.78
CA LEU A 280 -7.23 -7.03 4.40
C LEU A 280 -7.73 -8.12 3.43
N GLU A 281 -7.30 -9.37 3.58
CA GLU A 281 -7.81 -10.50 2.80
C GLU A 281 -9.34 -10.57 2.87
N ARG A 282 -9.90 -10.49 4.08
CA ARG A 282 -11.35 -10.45 4.29
C ARG A 282 -11.99 -9.26 3.61
N ALA A 283 -11.41 -8.07 3.72
CA ALA A 283 -11.94 -6.86 3.08
C ALA A 283 -11.93 -6.96 1.55
N VAL A 284 -10.92 -7.60 0.97
CA VAL A 284 -10.82 -7.89 -0.46
C VAL A 284 -11.93 -8.85 -0.90
N ASP A 285 -12.16 -9.92 -0.12
CA ASP A 285 -13.23 -10.90 -0.40
C ASP A 285 -14.63 -10.27 -0.28
N GLU A 286 -14.87 -9.52 0.79
CA GLU A 286 -16.14 -8.80 1.02
C GLU A 286 -16.44 -7.76 -0.05
N ALA A 287 -15.41 -7.16 -0.64
CA ALA A 287 -15.54 -6.21 -1.74
C ALA A 287 -15.68 -6.88 -3.10
N GLY A 288 -15.40 -8.19 -3.21
CA GLY A 288 -15.28 -8.89 -4.49
C GLY A 288 -14.23 -8.23 -5.38
N PHE A 289 -13.07 -7.84 -4.81
CA PHE A 289 -12.07 -7.05 -5.51
C PHE A 289 -11.18 -7.92 -6.41
N TYR A 290 -10.68 -9.03 -5.86
CA TYR A 290 -9.99 -10.10 -6.58
C TYR A 290 -10.66 -11.44 -6.27
N ASP A 291 -10.61 -12.36 -7.22
CA ASP A 291 -10.98 -13.74 -6.97
C ASP A 291 -9.88 -14.52 -6.22
N GLU A 292 -10.12 -15.80 -5.96
CA GLU A 292 -9.19 -16.69 -5.29
C GLU A 292 -7.85 -16.89 -6.04
N ASN A 293 -7.86 -16.67 -7.37
CA ASN A 293 -6.68 -16.75 -8.22
C ASN A 293 -5.96 -15.40 -8.39
N GLY A 294 -6.47 -14.31 -7.78
CA GLY A 294 -5.89 -12.97 -7.89
C GLY A 294 -6.30 -12.22 -9.15
N GLU A 295 -7.29 -12.71 -9.89
CA GLU A 295 -7.83 -11.98 -11.03
C GLU A 295 -8.79 -10.87 -10.58
N ILE A 296 -8.81 -9.77 -11.32
CA ILE A 296 -9.62 -8.59 -10.99
C ILE A 296 -11.09 -8.91 -11.25
N THR A 297 -11.92 -8.81 -10.22
CA THR A 297 -13.38 -9.03 -10.29
C THR A 297 -14.17 -7.75 -9.99
N ALA A 298 -13.55 -6.74 -9.43
CA ALA A 298 -14.20 -5.47 -9.11
C ALA A 298 -14.78 -4.78 -10.35
N ALA A 299 -16.09 -4.62 -10.37
CA ALA A 299 -16.79 -4.01 -11.50
C ALA A 299 -16.36 -2.55 -11.70
N GLY A 300 -15.92 -2.20 -12.92
CA GLY A 300 -15.52 -0.85 -13.28
C GLY A 300 -14.11 -0.46 -12.83
N TYR A 301 -13.37 -1.32 -12.11
CA TYR A 301 -11.96 -1.09 -11.82
C TYR A 301 -11.13 -1.22 -13.11
N ARG A 302 -10.34 -0.17 -13.41
CA ARG A 302 -9.46 -0.11 -14.58
C ARG A 302 -8.19 0.61 -14.15
N PRO A 303 -7.14 -0.11 -13.76
CA PRO A 303 -5.86 0.42 -13.33
C PRO A 303 -5.02 0.98 -14.49
#